data_24f120c20fa9a00d888c9cc405469b41
#
_entry.id   24f120c20fa9a00d888c9cc405469b41
#
_cell.length_a   1.000
_cell.length_b   1.000
_cell.length_c   1.000
_cell.angle_alpha   90.00
_cell.angle_beta   90.00
_cell.angle_gamma   90.00
#
_symmetry.space_group_name_H-M   'P 1'
#
loop_
_entity.id
_entity.type
_entity.pdbx_description
1 polymer ?
#
loop_
_entity_poly.entity_id
_entity_poly.type
_entity_poly.pdbx_seq_one_letter_code
_entity_poly.pdbx_strand_id
1 'polypeptide(L)'
;LELGQRPEGATYAVPGHPFIAESTGPEIARRAKEMGIPVRVIEGLSFIEPVCSALGIDPFPHLTLVDALELGRLHTPSFPPDQPALIAQIYNRQTAAEVKLALEQVYPDEHPVRLVHAAGTPGEKVEDLKLFEIDRSRKIGLLTVLYLPPLESDTSFERFQEIIARLRAPDGCPWDRQQTHATLRRHLLEETYEALSAIDAESANEMREELGDLLLQIVLHAQIA
;
A
#
# COMPACT_ATOMS: atom_id res chain seq x y z
N LEU A 1 5.91 24.16 -22.32
CA LEU A 1 5.07 25.32 -21.97
C LEU A 1 5.23 26.47 -22.97
N GLU A 2 6.44 26.80 -23.43
CA GLU A 2 6.65 27.84 -24.45
C GLU A 2 5.84 27.61 -25.71
N LEU A 3 5.73 26.35 -26.18
CA LEU A 3 4.90 26.00 -27.35
C LEU A 3 3.41 26.22 -27.07
N GLY A 4 2.94 26.06 -25.84
CA GLY A 4 1.53 26.29 -25.48
C GLY A 4 1.11 27.76 -25.45
N GLN A 5 2.06 28.71 -25.49
CA GLN A 5 1.79 30.14 -25.57
C GLN A 5 1.58 30.64 -27.01
N ARG A 6 1.83 29.76 -27.99
CA ARG A 6 1.59 30.11 -29.42
C ARG A 6 0.09 30.12 -29.71
N PRO A 7 -0.37 30.91 -30.68
CA PRO A 7 -1.79 30.98 -31.06
C PRO A 7 -2.40 29.63 -31.45
N GLU A 8 -1.59 28.74 -32.05
CA GLU A 8 -1.99 27.38 -32.45
C GLU A 8 -1.98 26.38 -31.28
N GLY A 9 -1.38 26.75 -30.14
CA GLY A 9 -1.21 25.89 -28.99
C GLY A 9 -0.23 24.74 -29.21
N ALA A 10 -0.28 23.73 -28.32
CA ALA A 10 0.51 22.51 -28.44
C ALA A 10 -0.26 21.30 -27.88
N THR A 11 -0.09 20.15 -28.49
CA THR A 11 -0.62 18.88 -28.00
C THR A 11 0.53 18.05 -27.41
N TYR A 12 0.38 17.64 -26.16
CA TYR A 12 1.26 16.67 -25.54
C TYR A 12 0.54 15.33 -25.43
N ALA A 13 1.05 14.32 -26.11
CA ALA A 13 0.47 12.99 -26.15
C ALA A 13 1.30 12.00 -25.34
N VAL A 14 0.62 11.18 -24.54
CA VAL A 14 1.19 10.11 -23.74
C VAL A 14 0.46 8.79 -24.00
N PRO A 15 1.11 7.64 -23.84
CA PRO A 15 0.41 6.37 -23.90
C PRO A 15 -0.48 6.21 -22.64
N GLY A 16 -1.77 5.89 -22.86
CA GLY A 16 -2.73 5.69 -21.78
C GLY A 16 -3.35 6.97 -21.24
N HIS A 17 -3.66 6.97 -19.94
CA HIS A 17 -4.27 8.12 -19.27
C HIS A 17 -3.21 9.16 -18.88
N PRO A 18 -3.39 10.46 -19.20
CA PRO A 18 -2.35 11.47 -19.03
C PRO A 18 -2.03 11.82 -17.55
N PHE A 19 -2.79 11.30 -16.60
CA PHE A 19 -2.59 11.56 -15.16
C PHE A 19 -2.44 10.29 -14.31
N ILE A 20 -2.35 9.13 -14.93
CA ILE A 20 -2.20 7.86 -14.20
C ILE A 20 -0.87 7.20 -14.57
N ALA A 21 -0.01 7.00 -13.59
CA ALA A 21 1.37 6.53 -13.75
C ALA A 21 2.18 7.38 -14.75
N GLU A 22 1.90 8.68 -14.78
CA GLU A 22 2.49 9.68 -15.65
C GLU A 22 2.79 10.95 -14.84
N SER A 23 4.05 11.35 -14.76
CA SER A 23 4.47 12.51 -13.96
C SER A 23 4.47 13.82 -14.76
N THR A 24 4.67 13.72 -16.08
CA THR A 24 4.84 14.89 -16.94
C THR A 24 3.52 15.60 -17.22
N GLY A 25 2.43 14.85 -17.45
CA GLY A 25 1.10 15.40 -17.71
C GLY A 25 0.58 16.29 -16.57
N PRO A 26 0.53 15.81 -15.32
CA PRO A 26 0.18 16.60 -14.15
C PRO A 26 1.06 17.85 -13.96
N GLU A 27 2.36 17.72 -14.17
CA GLU A 27 3.30 18.84 -14.02
C GLU A 27 3.11 19.90 -15.10
N ILE A 28 2.85 19.50 -16.35
CA ILE A 28 2.49 20.44 -17.42
C ILE A 28 1.21 21.19 -17.05
N ALA A 29 0.17 20.49 -16.58
CA ALA A 29 -1.10 21.10 -16.22
C ALA A 29 -0.94 22.08 -15.06
N ARG A 30 -0.16 21.73 -14.04
CA ARG A 30 0.12 22.59 -12.89
C ARG A 30 0.83 23.88 -13.32
N ARG A 31 1.93 23.77 -14.07
CA ARG A 31 2.70 24.95 -14.53
C ARG A 31 1.91 25.80 -15.51
N ALA A 32 1.12 25.19 -16.39
CA ALA A 32 0.28 25.94 -17.31
C ALA A 32 -0.76 26.78 -16.57
N LYS A 33 -1.36 26.22 -15.50
CA LYS A 33 -2.29 26.95 -14.62
C LYS A 33 -1.61 28.16 -13.96
N GLU A 34 -0.40 28.00 -13.46
CA GLU A 34 0.39 29.10 -12.86
C GLU A 34 0.72 30.20 -13.87
N MET A 35 0.91 29.84 -15.14
CA MET A 35 1.20 30.77 -16.26
C MET A 35 -0.06 31.32 -16.94
N GLY A 36 -1.26 30.97 -16.49
CA GLY A 36 -2.50 31.38 -17.12
C GLY A 36 -2.75 30.78 -18.51
N ILE A 37 -2.07 29.67 -18.84
CA ILE A 37 -2.23 28.97 -20.11
C ILE A 37 -3.41 27.98 -19.98
N PRO A 38 -4.45 28.06 -20.84
CA PRO A 38 -5.56 27.13 -20.78
C PRO A 38 -5.11 25.72 -21.18
N VAL A 39 -5.49 24.71 -20.39
CA VAL A 39 -5.20 23.30 -20.65
C VAL A 39 -6.50 22.53 -20.81
N ARG A 40 -6.58 21.73 -21.86
CA ARG A 40 -7.64 20.73 -22.05
C ARG A 40 -7.03 19.35 -21.94
N VAL A 41 -7.47 18.58 -20.95
CA VAL A 41 -7.11 17.17 -20.80
C VAL A 41 -8.09 16.33 -21.62
N ILE A 42 -7.55 15.43 -22.44
CA ILE A 42 -8.31 14.38 -23.12
C ILE A 42 -7.96 13.07 -22.44
N GLU A 43 -8.91 12.50 -21.75
CA GLU A 43 -8.73 11.27 -20.99
C GLU A 43 -8.51 10.07 -21.94
N GLY A 44 -7.73 9.11 -21.46
CA GLY A 44 -7.50 7.82 -22.10
C GLY A 44 -7.75 6.69 -21.12
N LEU A 45 -7.73 5.44 -21.57
CA LEU A 45 -7.77 4.27 -20.69
C LEU A 45 -6.49 4.20 -19.87
N SER A 46 -6.63 3.95 -18.57
CA SER A 46 -5.48 3.65 -17.72
C SER A 46 -5.09 2.17 -17.83
N PHE A 47 -4.04 1.77 -17.13
CA PHE A 47 -3.71 0.34 -16.98
C PHE A 47 -4.60 -0.36 -15.95
N ILE A 48 -5.27 0.38 -15.08
CA ILE A 48 -6.01 -0.15 -13.93
C ILE A 48 -7.18 -0.99 -14.41
N GLU A 49 -8.02 -0.46 -15.32
CA GLU A 49 -9.22 -1.13 -15.80
C GLU A 49 -8.91 -2.46 -16.52
N PRO A 50 -7.94 -2.50 -17.47
CA PRO A 50 -7.55 -3.77 -18.08
C PRO A 50 -6.97 -4.78 -17.09
N VAL A 51 -6.18 -4.31 -16.11
CA VAL A 51 -5.61 -5.19 -15.07
C VAL A 51 -6.72 -5.76 -14.18
N CYS A 52 -7.66 -4.94 -13.71
CA CYS A 52 -8.81 -5.42 -12.94
C CYS A 52 -9.64 -6.44 -13.72
N SER A 53 -9.85 -6.18 -15.03
CA SER A 53 -10.56 -7.11 -15.93
C SER A 53 -9.82 -8.44 -16.08
N ALA A 54 -8.51 -8.41 -16.31
CA ALA A 54 -7.69 -9.61 -16.45
C ALA A 54 -7.64 -10.46 -15.16
N LEU A 55 -7.70 -9.79 -14.00
CA LEU A 55 -7.73 -10.43 -12.69
C LEU A 55 -9.14 -10.87 -12.25
N GLY A 56 -10.19 -10.32 -12.87
CA GLY A 56 -11.58 -10.54 -12.46
C GLY A 56 -11.89 -9.94 -11.08
N ILE A 57 -11.32 -8.78 -10.74
CA ILE A 57 -11.48 -8.11 -9.44
C ILE A 57 -12.19 -6.78 -9.58
N ASP A 58 -12.92 -6.40 -8.53
CA ASP A 58 -13.42 -5.04 -8.33
C ASP A 58 -12.42 -4.28 -7.44
N PRO A 59 -11.94 -3.08 -7.85
CA PRO A 59 -11.05 -2.28 -7.02
C PRO A 59 -11.70 -1.70 -5.75
N PHE A 60 -13.03 -1.77 -5.62
CA PHE A 60 -13.74 -1.33 -4.42
C PHE A 60 -13.93 -2.48 -3.42
N PRO A 61 -14.02 -2.19 -2.10
CA PRO A 61 -13.89 -0.87 -1.46
C PRO A 61 -12.44 -0.38 -1.31
N HIS A 62 -11.45 -1.25 -1.46
CA HIS A 62 -10.05 -0.92 -1.24
C HIS A 62 -9.16 -1.58 -2.29
N LEU A 63 -8.33 -0.79 -2.96
CA LEU A 63 -7.22 -1.24 -3.79
C LEU A 63 -6.12 -0.19 -3.74
N THR A 64 -4.98 -0.53 -3.16
CA THR A 64 -3.84 0.38 -3.11
C THR A 64 -3.07 0.33 -4.42
N LEU A 65 -2.77 1.51 -4.98
CA LEU A 65 -1.92 1.64 -6.17
C LEU A 65 -0.52 2.06 -5.74
N VAL A 66 0.48 1.30 -6.14
CA VAL A 66 1.88 1.46 -5.69
C VAL A 66 2.81 1.52 -6.90
N ASP A 67 3.75 2.43 -6.85
CA ASP A 67 4.87 2.49 -7.81
C ASP A 67 5.96 1.52 -7.37
N ALA A 68 6.35 0.60 -8.25
CA ALA A 68 7.38 -0.40 -7.98
C ALA A 68 8.75 0.22 -7.70
N LEU A 69 9.07 1.35 -8.35
CA LEU A 69 10.36 2.02 -8.17
C LEU A 69 10.45 2.71 -6.80
N GLU A 70 9.34 3.25 -6.32
CA GLU A 70 9.27 3.82 -4.97
C GLU A 70 9.28 2.71 -3.91
N LEU A 71 8.48 1.65 -4.10
CA LEU A 71 8.45 0.50 -3.18
C LEU A 71 9.82 -0.18 -3.06
N GLY A 72 10.53 -0.38 -4.18
CA GLY A 72 11.85 -1.01 -4.17
C GLY A 72 12.95 -0.20 -3.45
N ARG A 73 12.69 1.07 -3.12
CA ARG A 73 13.60 1.90 -2.29
C ARG A 73 13.31 1.80 -0.79
N LEU A 74 12.16 1.25 -0.44
CA LEU A 74 11.74 1.09 0.96
C LEU A 74 12.24 -0.23 1.53
N HIS A 75 12.39 -0.27 2.84
CA HIS A 75 12.73 -1.51 3.56
C HIS A 75 11.49 -2.32 3.91
N THR A 76 10.31 -1.69 3.95
CA THR A 76 9.01 -2.33 4.22
C THR A 76 7.93 -1.68 3.35
N PRO A 77 6.82 -2.37 3.04
CA PRO A 77 5.69 -1.76 2.34
C PRO A 77 5.14 -0.54 3.10
N SER A 78 4.76 0.50 2.37
CA SER A 78 4.16 1.73 2.90
C SER A 78 2.63 1.70 2.88
N PHE A 79 2.02 0.53 2.83
CA PHE A 79 0.58 0.32 2.78
C PHE A 79 0.16 -0.84 3.70
N PRO A 80 -1.12 -0.83 4.18
CA PRO A 80 -1.63 -1.87 5.06
C PRO A 80 -1.60 -3.25 4.39
N PRO A 81 -1.04 -4.29 5.06
CA PRO A 81 -0.93 -5.63 4.49
C PRO A 81 -2.27 -6.38 4.39
N ASP A 82 -3.30 -5.93 5.07
CA ASP A 82 -4.67 -6.44 5.03
C ASP A 82 -5.54 -5.80 3.93
N GLN A 83 -4.92 -5.05 3.00
CA GLN A 83 -5.55 -4.50 1.81
C GLN A 83 -4.87 -5.00 0.55
N PRO A 84 -5.63 -5.25 -0.54
CA PRO A 84 -5.02 -5.63 -1.81
C PRO A 84 -4.26 -4.46 -2.44
N ALA A 85 -3.18 -4.77 -3.17
CA ALA A 85 -2.40 -3.78 -3.87
C ALA A 85 -2.13 -4.15 -5.33
N LEU A 86 -2.09 -3.13 -6.21
CA LEU A 86 -1.51 -3.21 -7.54
C LEU A 86 -0.18 -2.44 -7.55
N ILE A 87 0.89 -3.16 -7.79
CA ILE A 87 2.24 -2.61 -7.87
C ILE A 87 2.61 -2.52 -9.35
N ALA A 88 2.58 -1.31 -9.87
CA ALA A 88 2.82 -1.02 -11.28
C ALA A 88 4.29 -0.66 -11.55
N GLN A 89 4.67 -0.60 -12.83
CA GLN A 89 6.01 -0.22 -13.29
C GLN A 89 7.11 -1.24 -12.95
N ILE A 90 6.77 -2.53 -12.96
CA ILE A 90 7.75 -3.61 -12.84
C ILE A 90 8.41 -3.83 -14.21
N TYR A 91 9.31 -2.96 -14.59
CA TYR A 91 9.89 -2.94 -15.95
C TYR A 91 10.86 -4.05 -16.27
N ASN A 92 11.50 -4.62 -15.25
CA ASN A 92 12.53 -5.62 -15.40
C ASN A 92 12.65 -6.49 -14.14
N ARG A 93 13.47 -7.53 -14.23
CA ARG A 93 13.67 -8.49 -13.14
C ARG A 93 14.37 -7.90 -11.91
N GLN A 94 15.19 -6.87 -12.08
CA GLN A 94 15.85 -6.19 -10.96
C GLN A 94 14.80 -5.45 -10.13
N THR A 95 13.93 -4.66 -10.78
CA THR A 95 12.82 -3.99 -10.09
C THR A 95 11.90 -4.99 -9.38
N ALA A 96 11.61 -6.15 -10.02
CA ALA A 96 10.85 -7.21 -9.37
C ALA A 96 11.55 -7.78 -8.13
N ALA A 97 12.89 -7.94 -8.16
CA ALA A 97 13.66 -8.40 -7.02
C ALA A 97 13.66 -7.37 -5.86
N GLU A 98 13.81 -6.08 -6.17
CA GLU A 98 13.75 -5.00 -5.18
C GLU A 98 12.38 -4.94 -4.51
N VAL A 99 11.29 -5.01 -5.30
CA VAL A 99 9.90 -5.10 -4.80
C VAL A 99 9.71 -6.34 -3.91
N LYS A 100 10.19 -7.50 -4.35
CA LYS A 100 10.13 -8.75 -3.58
C LYS A 100 10.78 -8.59 -2.20
N LEU A 101 12.00 -8.08 -2.13
CA LEU A 101 12.73 -7.90 -0.87
C LEU A 101 11.99 -6.96 0.11
N ALA A 102 11.35 -5.92 -0.40
CA ALA A 102 10.54 -5.02 0.43
C ALA A 102 9.28 -5.72 0.95
N LEU A 103 8.60 -6.52 0.12
CA LEU A 103 7.38 -7.23 0.49
C LEU A 103 7.63 -8.39 1.45
N GLU A 104 8.73 -9.13 1.31
CA GLU A 104 9.13 -10.27 2.17
C GLU A 104 9.39 -9.85 3.64
N GLN A 105 9.49 -8.56 3.94
CA GLN A 105 9.56 -8.06 5.32
C GLN A 105 8.24 -8.19 6.07
N VAL A 106 7.12 -8.31 5.36
CA VAL A 106 5.77 -8.36 5.94
C VAL A 106 4.99 -9.57 5.47
N TYR A 107 5.12 -9.93 4.19
CA TYR A 107 4.41 -11.05 3.58
C TYR A 107 5.26 -12.32 3.62
N PRO A 108 4.66 -13.50 3.88
CA PRO A 108 5.36 -14.76 3.74
C PRO A 108 5.89 -14.99 2.32
N ASP A 109 7.06 -15.64 2.18
CA ASP A 109 7.64 -16.00 0.88
C ASP A 109 6.65 -16.75 -0.04
N GLU A 110 5.85 -17.62 0.57
CA GLU A 110 4.84 -18.47 -0.11
C GLU A 110 3.53 -17.71 -0.39
N HIS A 111 3.44 -16.40 -0.07
CA HIS A 111 2.22 -15.64 -0.30
C HIS A 111 1.83 -15.67 -1.78
N PRO A 112 0.55 -16.02 -2.11
CA PRO A 112 0.10 -16.10 -3.49
C PRO A 112 0.03 -14.70 -4.10
N VAL A 113 0.56 -14.53 -5.29
CA VAL A 113 0.55 -13.27 -6.04
C VAL A 113 0.27 -13.53 -7.51
N ARG A 114 -0.10 -12.49 -8.26
CA ARG A 114 -0.31 -12.58 -9.71
C ARG A 114 0.48 -11.51 -10.45
N LEU A 115 1.28 -11.93 -11.42
CA LEU A 115 1.85 -11.00 -12.40
C LEU A 115 0.91 -10.89 -13.59
N VAL A 116 0.50 -9.68 -13.91
CA VAL A 116 -0.31 -9.37 -15.09
C VAL A 116 0.58 -8.67 -16.10
N HIS A 117 0.69 -9.26 -17.27
CA HIS A 117 1.51 -8.77 -18.37
C HIS A 117 0.62 -8.26 -19.48
N ALA A 118 0.92 -7.08 -20.00
CA ALA A 118 0.31 -6.49 -21.17
C ALA A 118 -1.24 -6.51 -21.17
N ALA A 119 -1.86 -6.26 -20.02
CA ALA A 119 -3.31 -6.25 -19.85
C ALA A 119 -4.01 -5.39 -20.91
N GLY A 120 -5.15 -5.87 -21.46
CA GLY A 120 -5.91 -5.22 -22.51
C GLY A 120 -5.29 -5.28 -23.89
N THR A 121 -4.23 -6.06 -24.12
CA THR A 121 -3.58 -6.25 -25.41
C THR A 121 -3.65 -7.71 -25.87
N PRO A 122 -3.38 -8.02 -27.15
CA PRO A 122 -3.29 -9.42 -27.62
C PRO A 122 -2.21 -10.26 -26.90
N GLY A 123 -1.27 -9.60 -26.22
CA GLY A 123 -0.22 -10.24 -25.44
C GLY A 123 -0.58 -10.44 -23.96
N GLU A 124 -1.82 -10.17 -23.58
CA GLU A 124 -2.27 -10.31 -22.17
C GLU A 124 -2.00 -11.70 -21.63
N LYS A 125 -1.41 -11.73 -20.43
CA LYS A 125 -1.19 -12.96 -19.69
C LYS A 125 -1.17 -12.70 -18.19
N VAL A 126 -1.81 -13.59 -17.44
CA VAL A 126 -1.73 -13.65 -15.98
C VAL A 126 -0.87 -14.85 -15.59
N GLU A 127 0.04 -14.66 -14.65
CA GLU A 127 0.85 -15.71 -14.02
C GLU A 127 0.52 -15.77 -12.53
N ASP A 128 0.00 -16.89 -12.07
CA ASP A 128 -0.14 -17.18 -10.65
C ASP A 128 1.21 -17.69 -10.12
N LEU A 129 1.76 -17.01 -9.13
CA LEU A 129 3.08 -17.22 -8.57
C LEU A 129 3.04 -17.11 -7.04
N LYS A 130 4.13 -17.51 -6.40
CA LYS A 130 4.44 -17.16 -5.02
C LYS A 130 5.34 -15.93 -4.99
N LEU A 131 5.30 -15.16 -3.91
CA LEU A 131 6.05 -13.92 -3.78
C LEU A 131 7.53 -14.11 -4.09
N PHE A 132 8.17 -15.17 -3.57
CA PHE A 132 9.58 -15.46 -3.80
C PHE A 132 9.96 -15.75 -5.27
N GLU A 133 8.97 -15.96 -6.15
CA GLU A 133 9.17 -16.32 -7.57
C GLU A 133 9.08 -15.13 -8.53
N ILE A 134 8.58 -13.97 -8.09
CA ILE A 134 8.21 -12.88 -9.00
C ILE A 134 9.35 -12.41 -9.90
N ASP A 135 10.58 -12.34 -9.38
CA ASP A 135 11.77 -11.94 -10.12
C ASP A 135 12.31 -13.00 -11.10
N ARG A 136 11.74 -14.23 -11.05
CA ARG A 136 12.11 -15.35 -11.93
C ARG A 136 11.28 -15.39 -13.20
N SER A 137 10.16 -14.67 -13.27
CA SER A 137 9.33 -14.62 -14.47
C SER A 137 10.11 -14.10 -15.66
N ARG A 138 9.99 -14.81 -16.79
CA ARG A 138 10.63 -14.43 -18.07
C ARG A 138 9.78 -13.46 -18.89
N LYS A 139 8.58 -13.11 -18.40
CA LYS A 139 7.61 -12.26 -19.12
C LYS A 139 7.59 -10.84 -18.62
N ILE A 140 8.37 -10.53 -17.57
CA ILE A 140 8.47 -9.17 -17.06
C ILE A 140 8.91 -8.22 -18.17
N GLY A 141 8.18 -7.12 -18.30
CA GLY A 141 8.43 -6.08 -19.29
C GLY A 141 7.70 -4.78 -18.93
N LEU A 142 7.71 -3.82 -19.85
CA LEU A 142 7.19 -2.46 -19.61
C LEU A 142 5.72 -2.40 -19.16
N LEU A 143 4.92 -3.40 -19.49
CA LEU A 143 3.49 -3.48 -19.14
C LEU A 143 3.22 -4.58 -18.11
N THR A 144 4.12 -4.74 -17.13
CA THR A 144 3.94 -5.72 -16.06
C THR A 144 3.48 -5.03 -14.78
N VAL A 145 2.42 -5.60 -14.18
CA VAL A 145 1.84 -5.18 -12.90
C VAL A 145 1.77 -6.40 -11.99
N LEU A 146 2.13 -6.24 -10.72
CA LEU A 146 1.94 -7.25 -9.69
C LEU A 146 0.64 -6.96 -8.93
N TYR A 147 -0.23 -7.94 -8.85
CA TYR A 147 -1.34 -7.96 -7.90
C TYR A 147 -0.92 -8.73 -6.65
N LEU A 148 -1.03 -8.07 -5.53
CA LEU A 148 -0.75 -8.57 -4.20
C LEU A 148 -2.06 -8.70 -3.43
N PRO A 149 -2.60 -9.91 -3.22
CA PRO A 149 -3.75 -10.12 -2.34
C PRO A 149 -3.45 -9.69 -0.90
N PRO A 150 -4.47 -9.33 -0.11
CA PRO A 150 -4.27 -9.01 1.30
C PRO A 150 -3.85 -10.25 2.10
N LEU A 151 -3.20 -10.04 3.24
CA LEU A 151 -3.10 -11.06 4.27
C LEU A 151 -4.48 -11.34 4.86
N GLU A 152 -4.77 -12.61 5.17
CA GLU A 152 -6.09 -13.04 5.65
C GLU A 152 -6.45 -12.55 7.06
N SER A 153 -5.49 -11.98 7.79
CA SER A 153 -5.66 -11.57 9.19
C SER A 153 -5.56 -10.06 9.36
N ASP A 154 -6.23 -9.55 10.41
CA ASP A 154 -6.16 -8.17 10.89
C ASP A 154 -4.74 -7.83 11.39
N THR A 155 -3.75 -7.74 10.50
CA THR A 155 -2.32 -7.59 10.82
C THR A 155 -1.80 -6.18 10.66
N SER A 156 -2.63 -5.23 10.18
CA SER A 156 -2.21 -3.85 9.99
C SER A 156 -2.35 -3.01 11.26
N PHE A 157 -1.49 -2.00 11.39
CA PHE A 157 -1.61 -1.03 12.48
C PHE A 157 -2.89 -0.20 12.37
N GLU A 158 -3.32 0.12 11.16
CA GLU A 158 -4.57 0.82 10.87
C GLU A 158 -5.78 0.02 11.36
N ARG A 159 -5.77 -1.28 11.14
CA ARG A 159 -6.83 -2.17 11.64
C ARG A 159 -6.83 -2.23 13.15
N PHE A 160 -5.67 -2.27 13.76
CA PHE A 160 -5.55 -2.21 15.21
C PHE A 160 -6.12 -0.90 15.79
N GLN A 161 -5.81 0.25 15.17
CA GLN A 161 -6.40 1.53 15.56
C GLN A 161 -7.94 1.53 15.42
N GLU A 162 -8.48 0.97 14.33
CA GLU A 162 -9.93 0.86 14.12
C GLU A 162 -10.60 0.00 15.20
N ILE A 163 -9.98 -1.12 15.59
CA ILE A 163 -10.48 -1.96 16.68
C ILE A 163 -10.57 -1.16 17.98
N ILE A 164 -9.54 -0.42 18.34
CA ILE A 164 -9.54 0.41 19.55
C ILE A 164 -10.57 1.54 19.46
N ALA A 165 -10.68 2.21 18.31
CA ALA A 165 -11.68 3.24 18.09
C ALA A 165 -13.11 2.68 18.24
N ARG A 166 -13.37 1.49 17.70
CA ARG A 166 -14.65 0.79 17.80
C ARG A 166 -14.98 0.38 19.23
N LEU A 167 -14.00 -0.11 19.99
CA LEU A 167 -14.20 -0.46 21.40
C LEU A 167 -14.65 0.75 22.22
N ARG A 168 -14.17 1.95 21.89
CA ARG A 168 -14.52 3.20 22.56
C ARG A 168 -15.69 3.98 21.93
N ALA A 169 -16.28 3.48 20.83
CA ALA A 169 -17.45 4.08 20.19
C ALA A 169 -18.68 4.07 21.13
N PRO A 170 -19.71 4.91 20.89
CA PRO A 170 -20.91 4.99 21.76
C PRO A 170 -21.60 3.65 22.00
N ASP A 171 -21.56 2.75 21.03
CA ASP A 171 -22.09 1.38 21.04
C ASP A 171 -20.99 0.31 21.31
N GLY A 172 -19.79 0.73 21.62
CA GLY A 172 -18.63 -0.15 21.89
C GLY A 172 -18.62 -0.74 23.31
N CYS A 173 -17.48 -1.27 23.70
CA CYS A 173 -17.30 -1.95 24.98
C CYS A 173 -17.50 -0.99 26.18
N PRO A 174 -18.40 -1.27 27.12
CA PRO A 174 -18.64 -0.40 28.27
C PRO A 174 -17.41 -0.19 29.15
N TRP A 175 -16.52 -1.20 29.25
CA TRP A 175 -15.31 -1.12 30.03
C TRP A 175 -14.29 -0.15 29.38
N ASP A 176 -14.01 -0.29 28.08
CA ASP A 176 -13.08 0.56 27.35
C ASP A 176 -13.54 2.03 27.32
N ARG A 177 -14.85 2.25 27.20
CA ARG A 177 -15.44 3.59 27.20
C ARG A 177 -15.25 4.35 28.51
N GLN A 178 -15.21 3.64 29.63
CA GLN A 178 -15.04 4.22 30.97
C GLN A 178 -13.58 4.52 31.30
N GLN A 179 -12.63 3.99 30.51
CA GLN A 179 -11.21 4.21 30.78
C GLN A 179 -10.81 5.67 30.54
N THR A 180 -9.94 6.12 31.43
CA THR A 180 -9.29 7.43 31.40
C THR A 180 -7.78 7.24 31.48
N HIS A 181 -7.00 8.27 31.19
CA HIS A 181 -5.55 8.24 31.40
C HIS A 181 -5.19 7.81 32.84
N ALA A 182 -5.98 8.24 33.81
CA ALA A 182 -5.73 7.91 35.23
C ALA A 182 -6.01 6.44 35.54
N THR A 183 -7.09 5.85 35.01
CA THR A 183 -7.43 4.44 35.25
C THR A 183 -6.47 3.49 34.54
N LEU A 184 -6.01 3.84 33.34
CA LEU A 184 -5.07 3.04 32.55
C LEU A 184 -3.62 3.15 33.03
N ARG A 185 -3.28 4.15 33.86
CA ARG A 185 -1.91 4.38 34.34
C ARG A 185 -1.31 3.13 35.01
N ARG A 186 -2.12 2.39 35.75
CA ARG A 186 -1.67 1.16 36.42
C ARG A 186 -1.33 0.07 35.39
N HIS A 187 -2.19 -0.15 34.43
CA HIS A 187 -1.99 -1.15 33.39
C HIS A 187 -0.75 -0.83 32.55
N LEU A 188 -0.57 0.44 32.11
CA LEU A 188 0.63 0.85 31.40
C LEU A 188 1.93 0.54 32.18
N LEU A 189 1.90 0.65 33.51
CA LEU A 189 3.05 0.33 34.35
C LEU A 189 3.26 -1.18 34.46
N GLU A 190 2.18 -1.95 34.61
CA GLU A 190 2.20 -3.43 34.65
C GLU A 190 2.80 -3.97 33.35
N GLU A 191 2.25 -3.64 32.18
CA GLU A 191 2.74 -4.08 30.85
C GLU A 191 4.20 -3.66 30.62
N THR A 192 4.60 -2.47 31.12
CA THR A 192 6.00 -2.04 31.02
C THR A 192 6.94 -2.98 31.77
N TYR A 193 6.58 -3.40 32.99
CA TYR A 193 7.41 -4.31 33.76
C TYR A 193 7.40 -5.74 33.22
N GLU A 194 6.29 -6.19 32.67
CA GLU A 194 6.17 -7.50 32.01
C GLU A 194 7.04 -7.55 30.75
N ALA A 195 6.98 -6.51 29.91
CA ALA A 195 7.86 -6.37 28.75
C ALA A 195 9.35 -6.37 29.13
N LEU A 196 9.74 -5.65 30.20
CA LEU A 196 11.12 -5.66 30.70
C LEU A 196 11.54 -7.05 31.21
N SER A 197 10.65 -7.76 31.92
CA SER A 197 10.91 -9.11 32.41
C SER A 197 11.10 -10.10 31.25
N ALA A 198 10.29 -9.98 30.17
CA ALA A 198 10.41 -10.80 28.97
C ALA A 198 11.73 -10.55 28.23
N ILE A 199 12.20 -9.28 28.19
CA ILE A 199 13.50 -8.91 27.64
C ILE A 199 14.64 -9.53 28.46
N ASP A 200 14.58 -9.41 29.80
CA ASP A 200 15.60 -9.96 30.71
C ASP A 200 15.66 -11.50 30.64
N ALA A 201 14.53 -12.15 30.39
CA ALA A 201 14.43 -13.60 30.19
C ALA A 201 14.86 -14.06 28.76
N GLU A 202 15.15 -13.16 27.86
CA GLU A 202 15.45 -13.44 26.44
C GLU A 202 14.38 -14.31 25.76
N SER A 203 13.11 -14.22 26.21
CA SER A 203 11.99 -15.01 25.73
C SER A 203 11.30 -14.31 24.55
N ALA A 204 11.60 -14.73 23.31
CA ALA A 204 11.04 -14.10 22.11
C ALA A 204 9.50 -14.16 22.05
N ASN A 205 8.89 -15.21 22.58
CA ASN A 205 7.42 -15.36 22.60
C ASN A 205 6.78 -14.41 23.61
N GLU A 206 7.32 -14.35 24.83
CA GLU A 206 6.85 -13.43 25.86
C GLU A 206 7.08 -11.97 25.43
N MET A 207 8.27 -11.64 24.90
CA MET A 207 8.51 -10.29 24.37
C MET A 207 7.48 -9.87 23.33
N ARG A 208 7.07 -10.78 22.44
CA ARG A 208 6.06 -10.46 21.41
C ARG A 208 4.70 -10.18 22.05
N GLU A 209 4.29 -10.94 23.05
CA GLU A 209 3.05 -10.79 23.80
C GLU A 209 3.06 -9.47 24.57
N GLU A 210 4.02 -9.28 25.45
CA GLU A 210 4.08 -8.12 26.35
C GLU A 210 4.32 -6.79 25.61
N LEU A 211 5.11 -6.79 24.53
CA LEU A 211 5.25 -5.60 23.68
C LEU A 211 3.95 -5.29 22.92
N GLY A 212 3.15 -6.30 22.59
CA GLY A 212 1.81 -6.12 22.03
C GLY A 212 0.87 -5.47 23.04
N ASP A 213 0.87 -5.92 24.29
CA ASP A 213 0.02 -5.38 25.35
C ASP A 213 0.46 -3.97 25.75
N LEU A 214 1.76 -3.70 25.79
CA LEU A 214 2.28 -2.35 25.96
C LEU A 214 1.85 -1.41 24.83
N LEU A 215 1.90 -1.88 23.57
CA LEU A 215 1.41 -1.12 22.41
C LEU A 215 -0.10 -0.84 22.52
N LEU A 216 -0.89 -1.81 23.00
CA LEU A 216 -2.32 -1.64 23.26
C LEU A 216 -2.55 -0.46 24.24
N GLN A 217 -1.80 -0.39 25.33
CA GLN A 217 -1.91 0.74 26.27
C GLN A 217 -1.60 2.09 25.60
N ILE A 218 -0.56 2.12 24.76
CA ILE A 218 -0.18 3.35 24.04
C ILE A 218 -1.31 3.80 23.12
N VAL A 219 -1.89 2.87 22.33
CA VAL A 219 -2.96 3.20 21.38
C VAL A 219 -4.26 3.57 22.10
N LEU A 220 -4.59 2.92 23.22
CA LEU A 220 -5.72 3.31 24.08
C LEU A 220 -5.54 4.73 24.63
N HIS A 221 -4.38 5.08 25.12
CA HIS A 221 -4.07 6.44 25.58
C HIS A 221 -4.17 7.45 24.44
N ALA A 222 -3.69 7.12 23.23
CA ALA A 222 -3.80 7.97 22.06
C ALA A 222 -5.26 8.20 21.64
N GLN A 223 -6.11 7.15 21.74
CA GLN A 223 -7.53 7.23 21.42
C GLN A 223 -8.34 8.04 22.45
N ILE A 224 -7.85 8.18 23.69
CA ILE A 224 -8.47 8.99 24.74
C ILE A 224 -8.14 10.50 24.55
N ALA A 225 -6.95 10.81 24.05
CA ALA A 225 -6.46 12.17 23.86
C ALA A 225 -7.16 12.95 22.75
#